data_5b19d920c597ef35a923b45557f716f8
#
_entry.id   5b19d920c597ef35a923b45557f716f8
#
_cell.length_a   1.000
_cell.length_b   1.000
_cell.length_c   1.000
_cell.angle_alpha   90.00
_cell.angle_beta   90.00
_cell.angle_gamma   90.00
#
_symmetry.space_group_name_H-M   'P 1'
#
loop_
_entity.id
_entity.type
_entity.pdbx_description
1 polymer ?
#
loop_
_entity_poly.entity_id
_entity_poly.type
_entity_poly.pdbx_seq_one_letter_code
_entity_poly.pdbx_strand_id
1 'polypeptide(L)'
;ESVPLERAPRVAVYSPPNSSPWDDAVTLALEYAEIPYETVWDAEVLVGRLSDFDWLHLHHEDFTGQYSKFYLTYAGTEWLREEVERNEGVAAEFGYPSVPELKKAVAREIRTYVEGGGFLFAMCTATETLDLALAARTTDIAAFFADGSPVDPAADRTMDWGQAMAFADAALVHEPSISAFSDIDGHLVNTPQRLPLSSFTLFDFSAKFDPVPTMLTQNHVRVLPDFYGLTTSFRRSRLKPGMIVLAEG
;
A
#
# COMPACT_ATOMS: atom_id res chain seq x y z
N GLU A 1 26.68 -20.06 -0.12
CA GLU A 1 25.83 -21.12 -0.72
C GLU A 1 24.70 -20.45 -1.48
N SER A 2 24.66 -20.59 -2.81
CA SER A 2 23.52 -20.11 -3.59
C SER A 2 22.40 -21.14 -3.44
N VAL A 3 21.21 -20.68 -3.06
CA VAL A 3 20.02 -21.50 -3.11
C VAL A 3 19.36 -21.28 -4.47
N PRO A 4 19.34 -22.28 -5.37
CA PRO A 4 18.63 -22.11 -6.64
C PRO A 4 17.13 -21.98 -6.36
N LEU A 5 16.48 -21.02 -7.02
CA LEU A 5 15.02 -20.97 -7.06
C LEU A 5 14.52 -22.18 -7.88
N GLU A 6 13.66 -22.98 -7.30
CA GLU A 6 13.06 -24.13 -8.02
C GLU A 6 12.17 -23.66 -9.16
N ARG A 7 11.53 -22.49 -9.00
CA ARG A 7 10.70 -21.85 -10.02
C ARG A 7 10.68 -20.33 -9.79
N ALA A 8 10.38 -19.59 -10.84
CA ALA A 8 10.09 -18.17 -10.72
C ALA A 8 8.79 -17.97 -9.91
N PRO A 9 8.71 -16.98 -9.00
CA PRO A 9 7.48 -16.67 -8.30
C PRO A 9 6.39 -16.22 -9.28
N ARG A 10 5.15 -16.59 -9.01
CA ARG A 10 4.00 -16.00 -9.69
C ARG A 10 3.68 -14.68 -9.02
N VAL A 11 3.78 -13.60 -9.78
CA VAL A 11 3.63 -12.23 -9.28
C VAL A 11 2.24 -11.71 -9.60
N ALA A 12 1.54 -11.24 -8.58
CA ALA A 12 0.34 -10.44 -8.72
C ALA A 12 0.66 -8.97 -8.43
N VAL A 13 0.19 -8.06 -9.27
CA VAL A 13 0.21 -6.62 -9.02
C VAL A 13 -1.23 -6.17 -8.79
N TYR A 14 -1.47 -5.56 -7.65
CA TYR A 14 -2.79 -5.02 -7.36
C TYR A 14 -2.97 -3.71 -8.15
N SER A 15 -3.89 -3.73 -9.10
CA SER A 15 -4.10 -2.62 -10.03
C SER A 15 -5.55 -2.62 -10.54
N PRO A 16 -6.17 -1.45 -10.74
CA PRO A 16 -7.49 -1.36 -11.32
C PRO A 16 -7.57 -2.03 -12.70
N PRO A 17 -8.71 -2.64 -13.04
CA PRO A 17 -8.91 -3.20 -14.37
C PRO A 17 -8.77 -2.11 -15.43
N ASN A 18 -8.14 -2.46 -16.56
CA ASN A 18 -7.84 -1.59 -17.70
C ASN A 18 -6.76 -0.51 -17.45
N SER A 19 -6.03 -0.58 -16.35
CA SER A 19 -4.79 0.19 -16.23
C SER A 19 -3.78 -0.29 -17.27
N SER A 20 -3.09 0.64 -17.90
CA SER A 20 -1.98 0.27 -18.79
C SER A 20 -0.68 0.15 -17.98
N PRO A 21 0.31 -0.64 -18.47
CA PRO A 21 1.60 -0.77 -17.77
C PRO A 21 2.32 0.57 -17.52
N TRP A 22 1.99 1.59 -18.30
CA TRP A 22 2.60 2.93 -18.21
C TRP A 22 1.99 3.82 -17.13
N ASP A 23 0.85 3.44 -16.59
CA ASP A 23 0.15 4.22 -15.56
C ASP A 23 0.81 4.05 -14.18
N ASP A 24 1.64 3.02 -14.02
CA ASP A 24 2.32 2.70 -12.79
C ASP A 24 3.81 2.39 -13.03
N ALA A 25 4.69 3.01 -12.25
CA ALA A 25 6.14 2.81 -12.38
C ALA A 25 6.58 1.37 -12.08
N VAL A 26 5.84 0.64 -11.25
CA VAL A 26 6.14 -0.75 -10.92
C VAL A 26 5.84 -1.67 -12.09
N THR A 27 4.63 -1.58 -12.65
CA THR A 27 4.27 -2.39 -13.83
C THR A 27 5.18 -2.08 -15.01
N LEU A 28 5.53 -0.80 -15.21
CA LEU A 28 6.51 -0.40 -16.21
C LEU A 28 7.90 -1.04 -15.98
N ALA A 29 8.35 -1.09 -14.72
CA ALA A 29 9.63 -1.72 -14.37
C ALA A 29 9.60 -3.24 -14.58
N LEU A 30 8.50 -3.91 -14.25
CA LEU A 30 8.32 -5.34 -14.49
C LEU A 30 8.31 -5.66 -16.00
N GLU A 31 7.58 -4.86 -16.79
CA GLU A 31 7.58 -4.97 -18.25
C GLU A 31 8.98 -4.79 -18.85
N TYR A 32 9.69 -3.75 -18.40
CA TYR A 32 11.06 -3.49 -18.85
C TYR A 32 12.02 -4.62 -18.48
N ALA A 33 11.85 -5.22 -17.31
CA ALA A 33 12.66 -6.34 -16.83
C ALA A 33 12.21 -7.71 -17.38
N GLU A 34 11.18 -7.75 -18.21
CA GLU A 34 10.57 -8.97 -18.74
C GLU A 34 10.13 -9.95 -17.63
N ILE A 35 9.70 -9.42 -16.48
CA ILE A 35 9.17 -10.21 -15.36
C ILE A 35 7.67 -10.39 -15.56
N PRO A 36 7.18 -11.62 -15.77
CA PRO A 36 5.75 -11.86 -15.94
C PRO A 36 4.98 -11.58 -14.65
N TYR A 37 3.85 -10.91 -14.79
CA TYR A 37 2.91 -10.65 -13.68
C TYR A 37 1.47 -10.72 -14.19
N GLU A 38 0.53 -10.87 -13.26
CA GLU A 38 -0.90 -10.70 -13.52
C GLU A 38 -1.43 -9.56 -12.65
N THR A 39 -2.39 -8.80 -13.17
CA THR A 39 -3.10 -7.79 -12.36
C THR A 39 -4.24 -8.45 -11.61
N VAL A 40 -4.42 -8.05 -10.36
CA VAL A 40 -5.55 -8.40 -9.50
C VAL A 40 -6.15 -7.13 -8.92
N TRP A 41 -7.44 -7.13 -8.70
CA TRP A 41 -8.17 -6.02 -8.08
C TRP A 41 -9.08 -6.54 -6.98
N ASP A 42 -9.93 -5.70 -6.41
CA ASP A 42 -10.85 -6.05 -5.33
C ASP A 42 -11.62 -7.35 -5.58
N ALA A 43 -12.18 -7.51 -6.77
CA ALA A 43 -12.98 -8.68 -7.12
C ALA A 43 -12.17 -9.97 -7.09
N GLU A 44 -10.99 -9.97 -7.72
CA GLU A 44 -10.10 -11.14 -7.74
C GLU A 44 -9.61 -11.50 -6.34
N VAL A 45 -9.33 -10.51 -5.50
CA VAL A 45 -8.93 -10.73 -4.11
C VAL A 45 -10.06 -11.37 -3.33
N LEU A 46 -11.29 -10.85 -3.44
CA LEU A 46 -12.45 -11.35 -2.70
C LEU A 46 -12.91 -12.75 -3.12
N VAL A 47 -12.65 -13.14 -4.37
CA VAL A 47 -12.93 -14.53 -4.80
C VAL A 47 -11.77 -15.49 -4.53
N GLY A 48 -10.73 -15.05 -3.81
CA GLY A 48 -9.65 -15.89 -3.32
C GLY A 48 -8.51 -16.16 -4.29
N ARG A 49 -8.41 -15.40 -5.39
CA ARG A 49 -7.35 -15.60 -6.40
C ARG A 49 -5.94 -15.35 -5.90
N LEU A 50 -5.75 -14.71 -4.74
CA LEU A 50 -4.41 -14.52 -4.17
C LEU A 50 -3.70 -15.84 -3.91
N SER A 51 -4.42 -16.93 -3.67
CA SER A 51 -3.85 -18.28 -3.51
C SER A 51 -3.12 -18.80 -4.75
N ASP A 52 -3.36 -18.20 -5.91
CA ASP A 52 -2.69 -18.55 -7.15
C ASP A 52 -1.29 -17.95 -7.28
N PHE A 53 -0.92 -17.01 -6.41
CA PHE A 53 0.30 -16.23 -6.49
C PHE A 53 1.22 -16.46 -5.31
N ASP A 54 2.52 -16.31 -5.56
CA ASP A 54 3.56 -16.41 -4.53
C ASP A 54 3.92 -15.03 -3.97
N TRP A 55 3.70 -13.96 -4.75
CA TRP A 55 4.02 -12.56 -4.45
C TRP A 55 2.87 -11.64 -4.85
N LEU A 56 2.38 -10.85 -3.90
CA LEU A 56 1.46 -9.73 -4.12
C LEU A 56 2.23 -8.40 -3.98
N HIS A 57 2.13 -7.57 -5.00
CA HIS A 57 2.67 -6.21 -5.00
C HIS A 57 1.56 -5.18 -4.86
N LEU A 58 1.69 -4.28 -3.88
CA LEU A 58 0.86 -3.10 -3.66
C LEU A 58 1.71 -1.85 -3.86
N HIS A 59 1.15 -0.81 -4.45
CA HIS A 59 1.87 0.43 -4.71
C HIS A 59 1.29 1.61 -3.93
N HIS A 60 0.27 2.26 -4.42
CA HIS A 60 -0.27 3.51 -3.83
C HIS A 60 -1.77 3.41 -3.49
N GLU A 61 -2.27 2.23 -3.30
CA GLU A 61 -3.68 1.98 -3.05
C GLU A 61 -4.12 2.54 -1.71
N ASP A 62 -5.36 3.02 -1.69
CA ASP A 62 -6.03 3.46 -0.48
C ASP A 62 -7.03 2.39 0.00
N PHE A 63 -6.59 1.56 0.95
CA PHE A 63 -7.44 0.55 1.58
C PHE A 63 -8.40 1.13 2.62
N THR A 64 -8.37 2.44 2.89
CA THR A 64 -9.39 3.09 3.72
C THR A 64 -10.64 3.44 2.92
N GLY A 65 -10.56 3.38 1.58
CA GLY A 65 -11.67 3.68 0.69
C GLY A 65 -12.01 5.17 0.57
N GLN A 66 -11.06 6.07 0.88
CA GLN A 66 -11.24 7.51 0.84
C GLN A 66 -10.68 8.16 -0.44
N TYR A 67 -10.45 7.36 -1.49
CA TYR A 67 -9.92 7.82 -2.76
C TYR A 67 -8.63 8.63 -2.61
N SER A 68 -7.69 8.12 -1.80
CA SER A 68 -6.42 8.77 -1.44
C SER A 68 -6.59 10.18 -0.88
N LYS A 69 -7.79 10.50 -0.37
CA LYS A 69 -8.21 11.86 0.06
C LYS A 69 -8.14 12.92 -1.06
N PHE A 70 -8.16 12.48 -2.32
CA PHE A 70 -8.18 13.38 -3.48
C PHE A 70 -9.58 13.94 -3.78
N TYR A 71 -10.63 13.38 -3.18
CA TYR A 71 -12.00 13.69 -3.51
C TYR A 71 -12.32 15.19 -3.45
N LEU A 72 -11.92 15.87 -2.39
CA LEU A 72 -12.21 17.30 -2.26
C LEU A 72 -11.49 18.16 -3.30
N THR A 73 -10.32 17.75 -3.75
CA THR A 73 -9.52 18.51 -4.73
C THR A 73 -9.95 18.20 -6.16
N TYR A 74 -10.34 16.96 -6.45
CA TYR A 74 -10.53 16.44 -7.81
C TYR A 74 -11.94 15.94 -8.10
N ALA A 75 -12.92 16.15 -7.22
CA ALA A 75 -14.31 15.67 -7.39
C ALA A 75 -14.97 16.03 -8.72
N GLY A 76 -14.52 17.15 -9.36
CA GLY A 76 -15.01 17.56 -10.66
C GLY A 76 -14.33 16.92 -11.87
N THR A 77 -13.30 16.09 -11.67
CA THR A 77 -12.55 15.45 -12.75
C THR A 77 -13.20 14.16 -13.21
N GLU A 78 -13.01 13.84 -14.49
CA GLU A 78 -13.57 12.63 -15.08
C GLU A 78 -12.94 11.37 -14.49
N TRP A 79 -11.63 11.35 -14.36
CA TRP A 79 -10.91 10.19 -13.84
C TRP A 79 -11.33 9.82 -12.41
N LEU A 80 -11.57 10.81 -11.52
CA LEU A 80 -12.03 10.50 -10.16
C LEU A 80 -13.48 9.99 -10.15
N ARG A 81 -14.34 10.52 -11.00
CA ARG A 81 -15.71 9.99 -11.13
C ARG A 81 -15.71 8.54 -11.60
N GLU A 82 -14.90 8.22 -12.60
CA GLU A 82 -14.75 6.84 -13.07
C GLU A 82 -14.18 5.92 -11.99
N GLU A 83 -13.23 6.41 -11.18
CA GLU A 83 -12.69 5.66 -10.04
C GLU A 83 -13.77 5.40 -8.99
N VAL A 84 -14.56 6.41 -8.63
CA VAL A 84 -15.68 6.28 -7.68
C VAL A 84 -16.70 5.27 -8.21
N GLU A 85 -17.19 5.44 -9.44
CA GLU A 85 -18.17 4.55 -10.06
C GLU A 85 -17.69 3.10 -10.11
N ARG A 86 -16.41 2.90 -10.42
CA ARG A 86 -15.79 1.55 -10.45
C ARG A 86 -15.78 0.91 -9.07
N ASN A 87 -15.32 1.62 -8.05
CA ASN A 87 -15.23 1.08 -6.69
C ASN A 87 -16.63 0.85 -6.09
N GLU A 88 -17.57 1.77 -6.29
CA GLU A 88 -18.96 1.60 -5.87
C GLU A 88 -19.63 0.40 -6.59
N GLY A 89 -19.34 0.22 -7.89
CA GLY A 89 -19.82 -0.92 -8.66
C GLY A 89 -19.36 -2.25 -8.07
N VAL A 90 -18.10 -2.38 -7.72
CA VAL A 90 -17.56 -3.60 -7.07
C VAL A 90 -18.16 -3.77 -5.67
N ALA A 91 -18.27 -2.69 -4.88
CA ALA A 91 -18.91 -2.77 -3.56
C ALA A 91 -20.33 -3.31 -3.66
N ALA A 92 -21.12 -2.80 -4.61
CA ALA A 92 -22.50 -3.26 -4.83
C ALA A 92 -22.55 -4.71 -5.32
N GLU A 93 -21.66 -5.12 -6.24
CA GLU A 93 -21.60 -6.49 -6.76
C GLU A 93 -21.35 -7.51 -5.64
N PHE A 94 -20.45 -7.20 -4.71
CA PHE A 94 -20.12 -8.06 -3.58
C PHE A 94 -21.00 -7.84 -2.34
N GLY A 95 -22.00 -6.95 -2.42
CA GLY A 95 -22.97 -6.71 -1.35
C GLY A 95 -22.44 -5.90 -0.17
N TYR A 96 -21.38 -5.14 -0.37
CA TYR A 96 -20.89 -4.20 0.65
C TYR A 96 -21.65 -2.88 0.61
N PRO A 97 -21.95 -2.28 1.78
CA PRO A 97 -22.74 -1.05 1.84
C PRO A 97 -21.99 0.19 1.35
N SER A 98 -20.67 0.13 1.30
CA SER A 98 -19.81 1.26 0.91
C SER A 98 -18.43 0.78 0.46
N VAL A 99 -17.67 1.66 -0.20
CA VAL A 99 -16.30 1.40 -0.63
C VAL A 99 -15.36 1.18 0.57
N PRO A 100 -15.41 1.94 1.68
CA PRO A 100 -14.64 1.62 2.87
C PRO A 100 -14.87 0.20 3.41
N GLU A 101 -16.10 -0.27 3.44
CA GLU A 101 -16.40 -1.63 3.90
C GLU A 101 -15.90 -2.71 2.93
N LEU A 102 -15.98 -2.47 1.62
CA LEU A 102 -15.34 -3.31 0.61
C LEU A 102 -13.81 -3.40 0.86
N LYS A 103 -13.15 -2.25 1.00
CA LYS A 103 -11.68 -2.20 1.18
C LYS A 103 -11.22 -2.88 2.47
N LYS A 104 -11.97 -2.76 3.56
CA LYS A 104 -11.72 -3.53 4.79
C LYS A 104 -11.81 -5.04 4.56
N ALA A 105 -12.73 -5.50 3.73
CA ALA A 105 -12.83 -6.91 3.38
C ALA A 105 -11.63 -7.36 2.54
N VAL A 106 -11.27 -6.59 1.52
CA VAL A 106 -10.07 -6.84 0.70
C VAL A 106 -8.79 -6.88 1.56
N ALA A 107 -8.63 -5.93 2.49
CA ALA A 107 -7.50 -5.92 3.41
C ALA A 107 -7.42 -7.20 4.25
N ARG A 108 -8.54 -7.74 4.71
CA ARG A 108 -8.58 -9.00 5.46
C ARG A 108 -8.15 -10.20 4.60
N GLU A 109 -8.56 -10.25 3.34
CA GLU A 109 -8.13 -11.31 2.43
C GLU A 109 -6.62 -11.24 2.14
N ILE A 110 -6.09 -10.02 1.96
CA ILE A 110 -4.64 -9.81 1.82
C ILE A 110 -3.90 -10.29 3.07
N ARG A 111 -4.39 -9.97 4.27
CA ARG A 111 -3.81 -10.45 5.51
C ARG A 111 -3.85 -11.97 5.59
N THR A 112 -4.98 -12.59 5.25
CA THR A 112 -5.12 -14.05 5.22
C THR A 112 -4.12 -14.70 4.27
N TYR A 113 -3.90 -14.10 3.11
CA TYR A 113 -2.89 -14.54 2.15
C TYR A 113 -1.48 -14.50 2.77
N VAL A 114 -1.11 -13.41 3.46
CA VAL A 114 0.20 -13.29 4.12
C VAL A 114 0.35 -14.30 5.26
N GLU A 115 -0.67 -14.47 6.09
CA GLU A 115 -0.69 -15.47 7.18
C GLU A 115 -0.59 -16.91 6.64
N GLY A 116 -1.08 -17.14 5.42
CA GLY A 116 -0.94 -18.38 4.67
C GLY A 116 0.43 -18.62 4.06
N GLY A 117 1.36 -17.68 4.19
CA GLY A 117 2.74 -17.77 3.67
C GLY A 117 2.98 -17.06 2.34
N GLY A 118 2.03 -16.27 1.86
CA GLY A 118 2.21 -15.40 0.70
C GLY A 118 3.18 -14.26 0.98
N PHE A 119 3.96 -13.86 0.00
CA PHE A 119 4.85 -12.71 0.11
C PHE A 119 4.13 -11.43 -0.31
N LEU A 120 4.12 -10.43 0.57
CA LEU A 120 3.56 -9.10 0.31
C LEU A 120 4.67 -8.07 0.22
N PHE A 121 4.68 -7.29 -0.85
CA PHE A 121 5.47 -6.07 -0.96
C PHE A 121 4.53 -4.87 -1.12
N ALA A 122 4.58 -3.94 -0.18
CA ALA A 122 3.75 -2.74 -0.18
C ALA A 122 4.62 -1.48 -0.22
N MET A 123 4.19 -0.51 -1.00
CA MET A 123 4.85 0.78 -1.17
C MET A 123 3.87 1.93 -0.92
N CYS A 124 4.43 3.12 -0.73
CA CYS A 124 3.69 4.38 -0.67
C CYS A 124 2.50 4.32 0.32
N THR A 125 1.35 4.85 -0.06
CA THR A 125 0.13 4.89 0.76
C THR A 125 -0.42 3.51 1.10
N ALA A 126 -0.21 2.50 0.25
CA ALA A 126 -0.68 1.14 0.52
C ALA A 126 -0.10 0.56 1.82
N THR A 127 1.14 0.93 2.18
CA THR A 127 1.79 0.47 3.42
C THR A 127 1.02 0.89 4.67
N GLU A 128 0.56 2.15 4.72
CA GLU A 128 -0.18 2.70 5.85
C GLU A 128 -1.65 2.30 5.80
N THR A 129 -2.28 2.48 4.63
CA THR A 129 -3.73 2.33 4.49
C THR A 129 -4.21 0.90 4.67
N LEU A 130 -3.39 -0.08 4.32
CA LEU A 130 -3.69 -1.49 4.56
C LEU A 130 -3.84 -1.77 6.07
N ASP A 131 -2.89 -1.32 6.87
CA ASP A 131 -2.94 -1.50 8.32
C ASP A 131 -4.06 -0.69 8.98
N LEU A 132 -4.36 0.51 8.46
CA LEU A 132 -5.50 1.30 8.92
C LEU A 132 -6.83 0.57 8.63
N ALA A 133 -7.01 0.01 7.44
CA ALA A 133 -8.20 -0.76 7.10
C ALA A 133 -8.38 -2.00 7.98
N LEU A 134 -7.29 -2.70 8.28
CA LEU A 134 -7.29 -3.85 9.20
C LEU A 134 -7.65 -3.45 10.62
N ALA A 135 -7.03 -2.38 11.14
CA ALA A 135 -7.29 -1.88 12.49
C ALA A 135 -8.69 -1.27 12.64
N ALA A 136 -9.22 -0.68 11.58
CA ALA A 136 -10.56 -0.09 11.52
C ALA A 136 -11.70 -1.10 11.31
N ARG A 137 -11.48 -2.36 11.63
CA ARG A 137 -12.40 -3.47 11.34
C ARG A 137 -13.87 -3.18 11.59
N THR A 138 -14.21 -2.52 12.69
CA THR A 138 -15.58 -2.18 13.12
C THR A 138 -15.76 -0.68 13.36
N THR A 139 -14.76 0.11 13.02
CA THR A 139 -14.71 1.55 13.26
C THR A 139 -14.82 2.26 11.91
N ASP A 140 -15.68 3.27 11.85
CA ASP A 140 -15.74 4.14 10.68
C ASP A 140 -14.64 5.21 10.80
N ILE A 141 -13.67 5.16 9.88
CA ILE A 141 -12.58 6.14 9.77
C ILE A 141 -12.67 6.95 8.48
N ALA A 142 -13.68 6.67 7.65
CA ALA A 142 -13.83 7.31 6.37
C ALA A 142 -14.50 8.68 6.49
N ALA A 143 -14.04 9.63 5.71
CA ALA A 143 -14.69 10.93 5.65
C ALA A 143 -16.03 10.83 4.91
N PHE A 144 -16.97 11.72 5.26
CA PHE A 144 -18.35 11.74 4.75
C PHE A 144 -18.50 11.60 3.23
N PHE A 145 -17.55 12.10 2.45
CA PHE A 145 -17.59 12.00 1.01
C PHE A 145 -17.36 10.57 0.47
N ALA A 146 -16.79 9.69 1.29
CA ALA A 146 -16.46 8.33 0.88
C ALA A 146 -17.64 7.35 1.05
N ASP A 147 -18.48 7.56 2.07
CA ASP A 147 -19.57 6.63 2.39
C ASP A 147 -20.90 7.29 2.83
N GLY A 148 -20.91 8.63 2.94
CA GLY A 148 -22.08 9.39 3.34
C GLY A 148 -22.30 9.44 4.85
N SER A 149 -21.41 8.89 5.67
CA SER A 149 -21.43 8.94 7.12
C SER A 149 -20.29 9.77 7.71
N PRO A 150 -20.45 10.39 8.88
CA PRO A 150 -19.33 11.07 9.53
C PRO A 150 -18.38 10.04 10.15
N VAL A 151 -17.09 10.37 10.19
CA VAL A 151 -16.10 9.59 10.94
C VAL A 151 -16.59 9.32 12.36
N ASP A 152 -16.42 8.11 12.86
CA ASP A 152 -16.75 7.80 14.26
C ASP A 152 -15.97 8.72 15.21
N PRO A 153 -16.64 9.52 16.04
CA PRO A 153 -15.96 10.42 16.99
C PRO A 153 -15.05 9.69 17.99
N ALA A 154 -15.20 8.39 18.13
CA ALA A 154 -14.37 7.55 18.98
C ALA A 154 -13.27 6.81 18.19
N ALA A 155 -13.11 7.05 16.89
CA ALA A 155 -12.25 6.28 15.99
C ALA A 155 -10.86 6.01 16.56
N ASP A 156 -10.15 7.02 17.02
CA ASP A 156 -8.81 6.87 17.61
C ASP A 156 -8.76 5.89 18.81
N ARG A 157 -9.89 5.67 19.49
CA ARG A 157 -9.96 4.81 20.67
C ARG A 157 -10.49 3.41 20.37
N THR A 158 -11.18 3.25 19.24
CA THR A 158 -11.87 2.00 18.87
C THR A 158 -11.12 1.19 17.80
N MET A 159 -10.03 1.74 17.29
CA MET A 159 -9.14 1.00 16.40
C MET A 159 -8.57 -0.25 17.09
N ASP A 160 -8.68 -1.39 16.44
CA ASP A 160 -8.08 -2.65 16.90
C ASP A 160 -6.71 -2.86 16.24
N TRP A 161 -5.70 -2.22 16.80
CA TRP A 161 -4.32 -2.34 16.30
C TRP A 161 -3.74 -3.76 16.39
N GLY A 162 -4.40 -4.66 17.12
CA GLY A 162 -4.08 -6.09 17.09
C GLY A 162 -4.27 -6.71 15.71
N GLN A 163 -5.13 -6.14 14.88
CA GLN A 163 -5.39 -6.60 13.53
C GLN A 163 -4.40 -6.08 12.48
N ALA A 164 -3.75 -4.96 12.72
CA ALA A 164 -2.72 -4.43 11.81
C ALA A 164 -1.50 -5.35 11.73
N MET A 165 -0.74 -5.30 10.66
CA MET A 165 0.43 -6.17 10.46
C MET A 165 1.71 -5.53 10.99
N ALA A 166 1.99 -4.27 10.63
CA ALA A 166 3.27 -3.62 10.87
C ALA A 166 3.20 -2.47 11.90
N PHE A 167 2.07 -1.76 11.98
CA PHE A 167 1.95 -0.55 12.78
C PHE A 167 1.02 -0.71 13.98
N ALA A 168 1.16 0.18 14.96
CA ALA A 168 0.34 0.22 16.17
C ALA A 168 0.17 1.65 16.69
N ASP A 169 -0.96 1.86 17.38
CA ASP A 169 -1.26 3.05 18.20
C ASP A 169 -1.11 4.38 17.46
N ALA A 170 -1.37 4.41 16.17
CA ALA A 170 -1.31 5.64 15.38
C ALA A 170 -2.52 6.54 15.65
N ALA A 171 -2.30 7.85 15.59
CA ALA A 171 -3.36 8.84 15.64
C ALA A 171 -3.87 9.13 14.23
N LEU A 172 -5.19 9.07 14.04
CA LEU A 172 -5.81 9.32 12.74
C LEU A 172 -5.78 10.81 12.37
N VAL A 173 -5.65 11.11 11.09
CA VAL A 173 -5.84 12.45 10.53
C VAL A 173 -7.27 12.57 10.02
N HIS A 174 -8.12 13.22 10.81
CA HIS A 174 -9.55 13.39 10.51
C HIS A 174 -9.83 14.52 9.51
N GLU A 175 -8.88 15.43 9.30
CA GLU A 175 -9.05 16.55 8.38
C GLU A 175 -9.00 16.08 6.92
N PRO A 176 -10.12 16.14 6.17
CA PRO A 176 -10.19 15.55 4.83
C PRO A 176 -9.42 16.36 3.77
N SER A 177 -9.02 17.59 4.07
CA SER A 177 -8.19 18.41 3.17
C SER A 177 -6.70 18.08 3.24
N ILE A 178 -6.31 17.26 4.23
CA ILE A 178 -4.94 16.78 4.40
C ILE A 178 -4.83 15.40 3.77
N SER A 179 -3.86 15.20 2.88
CA SER A 179 -3.67 13.93 2.18
C SER A 179 -3.04 12.81 3.02
N ALA A 180 -2.65 13.08 4.27
CA ALA A 180 -2.23 12.06 5.22
C ALA A 180 -3.42 11.35 5.87
N PHE A 181 -3.27 10.07 6.22
CA PHE A 181 -4.31 9.26 6.86
C PHE A 181 -4.12 9.14 8.37
N SER A 182 -2.87 9.10 8.82
CA SER A 182 -2.51 9.02 10.23
C SER A 182 -1.13 9.62 10.49
N ASP A 183 -0.68 9.57 11.74
CA ASP A 183 0.68 9.95 12.10
C ASP A 183 1.70 8.81 11.95
N ILE A 184 1.34 7.73 11.27
CA ILE A 184 2.31 6.73 10.76
C ILE A 184 3.26 7.42 9.81
N ASP A 185 2.73 8.18 8.84
CA ASP A 185 3.54 9.04 8.00
C ASP A 185 4.08 10.23 8.82
N GLY A 186 5.40 10.38 8.82
CA GLY A 186 6.08 11.50 9.46
C GLY A 186 5.85 12.85 8.78
N HIS A 187 5.39 12.87 7.54
CA HIS A 187 5.19 14.07 6.72
C HIS A 187 3.71 14.46 6.63
N LEU A 188 3.19 15.11 7.65
CA LEU A 188 1.82 15.65 7.67
C LEU A 188 1.65 16.92 6.82
N VAL A 189 2.40 17.09 5.73
CA VAL A 189 2.42 18.38 5.03
C VAL A 189 1.92 18.25 3.60
N ASN A 190 0.87 19.00 3.29
CA ASN A 190 0.27 19.16 1.95
C ASN A 190 1.16 19.86 0.91
N THR A 191 2.40 20.12 1.21
CA THR A 191 3.33 20.76 0.28
C THR A 191 4.34 19.76 -0.22
N PRO A 192 4.49 19.58 -1.53
CA PRO A 192 5.61 18.85 -2.09
C PRO A 192 6.90 19.52 -1.62
N GLN A 193 7.47 19.07 -0.54
CA GLN A 193 8.81 19.48 -0.17
C GLN A 193 9.76 18.76 -1.12
N ARG A 194 10.48 19.52 -1.92
CA ARG A 194 11.71 19.00 -2.51
C ARG A 194 12.65 18.75 -1.36
N LEU A 195 12.68 17.47 -0.94
CA LEU A 195 13.70 17.05 0.02
C LEU A 195 15.07 17.28 -0.63
N PRO A 196 16.06 17.77 0.15
CA PRO A 196 17.43 17.77 -0.31
C PRO A 196 17.81 16.36 -0.70
N LEU A 197 18.74 16.22 -1.64
CA LEU A 197 19.36 14.95 -1.97
C LEU A 197 19.72 14.21 -0.70
N SER A 198 19.09 13.07 -0.48
CA SER A 198 19.35 12.22 0.68
C SER A 198 19.95 10.91 0.23
N SER A 199 20.70 10.29 1.12
CA SER A 199 21.25 8.96 0.92
C SER A 199 20.55 7.96 1.82
N PHE A 200 20.33 6.73 1.33
CA PHE A 200 19.85 5.63 2.15
C PHE A 200 21.03 4.78 2.65
N THR A 201 21.01 4.46 3.93
CA THR A 201 21.93 3.49 4.52
C THR A 201 21.21 2.18 4.76
N LEU A 202 21.69 1.10 4.13
CA LEU A 202 21.16 -0.24 4.32
C LEU A 202 21.72 -0.85 5.61
N PHE A 203 20.85 -1.34 6.49
CA PHE A 203 21.27 -1.95 7.76
C PHE A 203 21.64 -3.42 7.60
N ASP A 204 20.87 -4.18 6.86
CA ASP A 204 21.09 -5.61 6.60
C ASP A 204 21.54 -5.86 5.16
N PHE A 205 22.63 -5.18 4.78
CA PHE A 205 23.16 -5.29 3.44
C PHE A 205 24.20 -6.40 3.35
N SER A 206 24.03 -7.31 2.39
CA SER A 206 25.02 -8.29 2.03
C SER A 206 25.25 -8.32 0.52
N ALA A 207 26.39 -7.80 0.09
CA ALA A 207 26.84 -7.88 -1.31
C ALA A 207 27.36 -9.27 -1.72
N LYS A 208 27.28 -10.26 -0.84
CA LYS A 208 27.99 -11.54 -1.02
C LYS A 208 27.47 -12.41 -2.13
N PHE A 209 26.28 -12.16 -2.68
CA PHE A 209 25.58 -13.21 -3.41
C PHE A 209 24.83 -12.75 -4.66
N ASP A 210 25.31 -11.68 -5.29
CA ASP A 210 24.84 -11.34 -6.62
C ASP A 210 25.75 -11.98 -7.67
N PRO A 211 25.47 -13.24 -8.11
CA PRO A 211 26.31 -13.92 -9.06
C PRO A 211 26.18 -13.34 -10.48
N VAL A 212 25.18 -12.50 -10.72
CA VAL A 212 24.94 -11.83 -12.00
C VAL A 212 24.73 -10.33 -11.75
N PRO A 213 25.65 -9.46 -12.16
CA PRO A 213 25.41 -8.01 -12.13
C PRO A 213 24.26 -7.67 -13.08
N THR A 214 23.11 -7.36 -12.56
CA THR A 214 21.96 -6.84 -13.34
C THR A 214 21.75 -5.38 -13.01
N MET A 215 20.99 -4.65 -13.82
CA MET A 215 20.60 -3.27 -13.51
C MET A 215 19.81 -3.16 -12.20
N LEU A 216 19.15 -4.24 -11.77
CA LEU A 216 18.41 -4.31 -10.50
C LEU A 216 19.33 -4.62 -9.31
N THR A 217 20.55 -5.05 -9.54
CA THR A 217 21.54 -5.41 -8.54
C THR A 217 22.67 -4.39 -8.44
N GLN A 218 22.40 -3.12 -8.70
CA GLN A 218 23.36 -2.04 -8.52
C GLN A 218 23.76 -1.81 -7.05
N ASN A 219 23.45 -2.74 -6.19
CA ASN A 219 23.46 -2.62 -4.74
C ASN A 219 24.71 -3.20 -4.11
N HIS A 220 25.86 -3.04 -4.77
CA HIS A 220 27.14 -3.38 -4.16
C HIS A 220 27.65 -2.30 -3.19
N VAL A 221 26.83 -1.31 -2.93
CA VAL A 221 27.14 -0.22 -2.01
C VAL A 221 26.14 -0.16 -0.87
N ARG A 222 26.65 -0.02 0.35
CA ARG A 222 25.82 0.08 1.56
C ARG A 222 25.04 1.39 1.62
N VAL A 223 25.57 2.44 1.02
CA VAL A 223 24.94 3.76 0.98
C VAL A 223 24.52 4.04 -0.46
N LEU A 224 23.23 4.19 -0.67
CA LEU A 224 22.65 4.58 -1.95
C LEU A 224 22.60 6.11 -2.02
N PRO A 225 23.38 6.76 -2.88
CA PRO A 225 23.31 8.22 -3.05
C PRO A 225 22.11 8.61 -3.92
N ASP A 226 21.69 9.86 -3.79
CA ASP A 226 20.85 10.55 -4.75
C ASP A 226 19.42 9.97 -4.90
N PHE A 227 18.62 10.08 -3.85
CA PHE A 227 17.20 9.82 -3.96
C PHE A 227 16.45 11.11 -4.34
N TYR A 228 15.71 11.04 -5.46
CA TYR A 228 14.79 12.10 -5.90
C TYR A 228 13.36 11.62 -5.78
N GLY A 229 12.52 12.34 -5.06
CA GLY A 229 11.09 12.05 -5.03
C GLY A 229 10.38 12.56 -3.79
N LEU A 230 9.05 12.44 -3.82
CA LEU A 230 8.24 12.51 -2.63
C LEU A 230 8.41 11.17 -1.89
N THR A 231 8.88 11.22 -0.67
CA THR A 231 8.96 10.04 0.18
C THR A 231 7.90 10.11 1.26
N THR A 232 7.23 9.00 1.52
CA THR A 232 6.58 8.77 2.79
C THR A 232 7.65 8.34 3.79
N SER A 233 7.58 8.88 4.99
CA SER A 233 8.52 8.54 6.06
C SER A 233 7.73 7.94 7.21
N PHE A 234 8.03 6.69 7.54
CA PHE A 234 7.32 6.00 8.61
C PHE A 234 7.95 6.25 9.98
N ARG A 235 7.12 6.63 10.94
CA ARG A 235 7.59 6.85 12.31
C ARG A 235 7.91 5.51 12.97
N ARG A 236 9.17 5.34 13.38
CA ARG A 236 9.62 4.14 14.13
C ARG A 236 8.80 3.87 15.39
N SER A 237 8.31 4.92 16.05
CA SER A 237 7.47 4.79 17.25
C SER A 237 6.11 4.13 16.99
N ARG A 238 5.71 4.00 15.72
CA ARG A 238 4.48 3.34 15.31
C ARG A 238 4.68 1.90 14.85
N LEU A 239 5.92 1.46 14.69
CA LEU A 239 6.21 0.07 14.31
C LEU A 239 5.93 -0.89 15.49
N LYS A 240 5.30 -2.00 15.18
CA LYS A 240 5.12 -3.09 16.14
C LYS A 240 6.46 -3.72 16.52
N PRO A 241 6.57 -4.30 17.73
CA PRO A 241 7.73 -5.09 18.09
C PRO A 241 8.00 -6.22 17.09
N GLY A 242 9.25 -6.41 16.73
CA GLY A 242 9.67 -7.44 15.76
C GLY A 242 9.76 -6.97 14.31
N MET A 243 9.32 -5.76 14.00
CA MET A 243 9.55 -5.18 12.67
C MET A 243 11.03 -4.82 12.50
N ILE A 244 11.59 -5.20 11.35
CA ILE A 244 13.00 -4.97 11.01
C ILE A 244 13.07 -3.77 10.07
N VAL A 245 13.84 -2.75 10.46
CA VAL A 245 14.15 -1.62 9.58
C VAL A 245 15.37 -1.97 8.75
N LEU A 246 15.20 -2.11 7.44
CA LEU A 246 16.27 -2.51 6.51
C LEU A 246 17.10 -1.33 6.02
N ALA A 247 16.48 -0.15 5.93
CA ALA A 247 17.13 1.07 5.47
C ALA A 247 16.59 2.31 6.17
N GLU A 248 17.40 3.34 6.28
CA GLU A 248 17.03 4.65 6.81
C GLU A 248 17.70 5.75 5.97
N GLY A 249 16.93 6.80 5.64
CA GLY A 249 17.41 7.95 4.87
C GLY A 249 17.12 9.29 5.55
#